data_efe0a080451b1fa2f3dddc7d9f290e46
#
_entry.id   efe0a080451b1fa2f3dddc7d9f290e46
#
_cell.length_a   1.000
_cell.length_b   1.000
_cell.length_c   1.000
_cell.angle_alpha   90.00
_cell.angle_beta   90.00
_cell.angle_gamma   90.00
#
_symmetry.space_group_name_H-M   'P 1'
#
loop_
_entity.id
_entity.type
_entity.pdbx_description
1 polymer ?
#
loop_
_entity_poly.entity_id
_entity_poly.type
_entity_poly.pdbx_seq_one_letter_code
_entity_poly.pdbx_strand_id
1 'polypeptide(L)'
;MADILVVEDEDNIATALDFLLSRDGHKHRRMATGAGALEEIRASHPDLVLLDVMLPDVSGYQIVQDVRADPALNDVRVLLMTARGSVVERRKGLALGADGFIAKPFELSELRAELARLLGGRC
;
A
#
# COMPACT_ATOMS: atom_id res chain seq x y z
N MET A 1 -8.05 12.72 -8.29
CA MET A 1 -7.41 12.76 -6.97
C MET A 1 -7.85 11.56 -6.16
N ALA A 2 -6.91 10.83 -5.61
CA ALA A 2 -7.21 9.60 -4.89
C ALA A 2 -7.03 9.78 -3.39
N ASP A 3 -7.66 8.89 -2.60
CA ASP A 3 -7.47 8.80 -1.17
C ASP A 3 -6.57 7.59 -0.89
N ILE A 4 -5.40 7.82 -0.31
CA ILE A 4 -4.36 6.82 -0.15
C ILE A 4 -3.97 6.68 1.33
N LEU A 5 -3.99 5.46 1.83
CA LEU A 5 -3.48 5.13 3.16
C LEU A 5 -2.08 4.53 3.01
N VAL A 6 -1.12 5.08 3.74
CA VAL A 6 0.24 4.57 3.79
C VAL A 6 0.46 3.85 5.11
N VAL A 7 0.86 2.60 5.07
CA VAL A 7 1.20 1.82 6.27
C VAL A 7 2.68 1.45 6.16
N GLU A 8 3.53 2.24 6.80
CA GLU A 8 4.98 2.18 6.67
C GLU A 8 5.64 2.65 7.97
N ASP A 9 6.50 1.82 8.55
CA ASP A 9 7.17 2.13 9.82
C ASP A 9 8.45 2.95 9.66
N GLU A 10 9.09 2.92 8.49
CA GLU A 10 10.32 3.67 8.26
C GLU A 10 10.02 5.13 7.91
N ASP A 11 10.46 6.05 8.77
CA ASP A 11 10.19 7.48 8.59
C ASP A 11 10.73 8.03 7.28
N ASN A 12 11.91 7.59 6.85
CA ASN A 12 12.50 8.06 5.59
C ASN A 12 11.65 7.71 4.39
N ILE A 13 11.13 6.50 4.36
CA ILE A 13 10.25 6.04 3.28
C ILE A 13 8.93 6.80 3.35
N ALA A 14 8.34 6.91 4.53
CA ALA A 14 7.08 7.63 4.72
C ALA A 14 7.20 9.10 4.28
N THR A 15 8.33 9.75 4.56
CA THR A 15 8.58 11.12 4.15
C THR A 15 8.64 11.25 2.62
N ALA A 16 9.32 10.30 1.97
CA ALA A 16 9.39 10.30 0.50
C ALA A 16 8.02 10.10 -0.13
N LEU A 17 7.21 9.21 0.45
CA LEU A 17 5.85 8.96 -0.02
C LEU A 17 4.96 10.20 0.18
N ASP A 18 5.08 10.84 1.35
CA ASP A 18 4.34 12.06 1.65
C ASP A 18 4.63 13.15 0.60
N PHE A 19 5.91 13.35 0.28
CA PHE A 19 6.32 14.31 -0.71
C PHE A 19 5.70 14.02 -2.08
N LEU A 20 5.83 12.77 -2.53
CA LEU A 20 5.31 12.35 -3.84
C LEU A 20 3.79 12.49 -3.91
N LEU A 21 3.09 12.00 -2.92
CA LEU A 21 1.62 12.00 -2.93
C LEU A 21 1.06 13.41 -2.83
N SER A 22 1.69 14.27 -2.02
CA SER A 22 1.30 15.67 -1.91
C SER A 22 1.50 16.38 -3.23
N ARG A 23 2.65 16.17 -3.87
CA ARG A 23 2.97 16.78 -5.15
C ARG A 23 1.97 16.40 -6.25
N ASP A 24 1.53 15.15 -6.24
CA ASP A 24 0.58 14.65 -7.24
C ASP A 24 -0.89 14.94 -6.87
N GLY A 25 -1.13 15.64 -5.77
CA GLY A 25 -2.45 16.11 -5.39
C GLY A 25 -3.35 15.06 -4.75
N HIS A 26 -2.78 13.94 -4.28
CA HIS A 26 -3.56 12.92 -3.60
C HIS A 26 -3.82 13.27 -2.14
N LYS A 27 -4.99 12.91 -1.66
CA LYS A 27 -5.28 12.90 -0.23
C LYS A 27 -4.61 11.66 0.35
N HIS A 28 -3.85 11.83 1.42
CA HIS A 28 -3.15 10.69 2.01
C HIS A 28 -2.94 10.88 3.50
N ARG A 29 -2.69 9.77 4.18
CA ARG A 29 -2.33 9.75 5.59
C ARG A 29 -1.46 8.53 5.85
N ARG A 30 -0.74 8.55 6.96
CA ARG A 30 0.22 7.51 7.29
C ARG A 30 -0.10 6.86 8.64
N MET A 31 0.05 5.52 8.67
CA MET A 31 0.11 4.74 9.91
C MET A 31 1.51 4.12 10.00
N ALA A 32 2.14 4.21 11.15
CA ALA A 32 3.50 3.71 11.35
C ALA A 32 3.52 2.23 11.75
N THR A 33 2.37 1.65 12.09
CA THR A 33 2.26 0.24 12.50
C THR A 33 1.07 -0.40 11.80
N GLY A 34 1.03 -1.73 11.80
CA GLY A 34 -0.08 -2.47 11.23
C GLY A 34 -1.30 -2.54 12.13
N ALA A 35 -1.11 -2.31 13.43
CA ALA A 35 -2.22 -2.34 14.38
C ALA A 35 -3.26 -1.27 14.01
N GLY A 36 -4.51 -1.66 13.87
CA GLY A 36 -5.58 -0.74 13.50
C GLY A 36 -5.68 -0.44 12.01
N ALA A 37 -4.76 -0.95 11.18
CA ALA A 37 -4.79 -0.66 9.74
C ALA A 37 -6.06 -1.20 9.08
N LEU A 38 -6.46 -2.43 9.38
CA LEU A 38 -7.67 -3.01 8.81
C LEU A 38 -8.91 -2.20 9.20
N GLU A 39 -8.99 -1.77 10.46
CA GLU A 39 -10.10 -0.95 10.94
C GLU A 39 -10.15 0.40 10.25
N GLU A 40 -8.99 1.01 10.04
CA GLU A 40 -8.91 2.28 9.32
C GLU A 40 -9.35 2.10 7.86
N ILE A 41 -8.95 1.01 7.22
CA ILE A 41 -9.34 0.70 5.84
C ILE A 41 -10.87 0.54 5.75
N ARG A 42 -11.45 -0.16 6.71
CA ARG A 42 -12.92 -0.32 6.77
C ARG A 42 -13.63 1.00 6.99
N ALA A 43 -13.08 1.84 7.87
CA ALA A 43 -13.73 3.10 8.24
C ALA A 43 -13.64 4.14 7.12
N SER A 44 -12.49 4.26 6.47
CA SER A 44 -12.25 5.31 5.48
C SER A 44 -12.39 4.87 4.03
N HIS A 45 -12.32 3.57 3.78
CA HIS A 45 -12.43 2.99 2.44
C HIS A 45 -11.53 3.71 1.42
N PRO A 46 -10.20 3.68 1.62
CA PRO A 46 -9.29 4.39 0.70
C PRO A 46 -9.31 3.76 -0.69
N ASP A 47 -8.92 4.54 -1.68
CA ASP A 47 -8.79 4.03 -3.05
C ASP A 47 -7.60 3.08 -3.17
N LEU A 48 -6.53 3.36 -2.42
CA LEU A 48 -5.30 2.58 -2.46
C LEU A 48 -4.66 2.53 -1.08
N VAL A 49 -4.09 1.38 -0.75
CA VAL A 49 -3.25 1.21 0.45
C VAL A 49 -1.84 0.89 -0.01
N LEU A 50 -0.87 1.73 0.38
CA LEU A 50 0.55 1.44 0.24
C LEU A 50 0.99 0.75 1.52
N LEU A 51 1.37 -0.51 1.43
CA LEU A 51 1.49 -1.38 2.59
C LEU A 51 2.85 -2.06 2.63
N ASP A 52 3.64 -1.76 3.66
CA ASP A 52 4.90 -2.45 3.89
C ASP A 52 4.62 -3.89 4.37
N VAL A 53 5.31 -4.85 3.79
CA VAL A 53 5.21 -6.25 4.21
C VAL A 53 5.80 -6.44 5.60
N MET A 54 6.92 -5.76 5.89
CA MET A 54 7.70 -6.00 7.11
C MET A 54 7.44 -4.94 8.17
N LEU A 55 6.21 -4.91 8.66
CA LEU A 55 5.84 -4.03 9.76
C LEU A 55 6.29 -4.64 11.09
N PRO A 56 6.50 -3.81 12.13
CA PRO A 56 7.04 -4.31 13.41
C PRO A 56 6.07 -5.20 14.20
N ASP A 57 4.77 -5.06 13.96
CA ASP A 57 3.75 -5.72 14.79
C ASP A 57 2.90 -6.75 14.03
N VAL A 58 2.53 -6.46 12.79
CA VAL A 58 1.67 -7.33 11.98
C VAL A 58 2.26 -7.43 10.59
N SER A 59 2.29 -8.63 10.02
CA SER A 59 2.74 -8.80 8.64
C SER A 59 1.80 -8.10 7.66
N GLY A 60 2.36 -7.38 6.69
CA GLY A 60 1.57 -6.79 5.61
C GLY A 60 0.81 -7.84 4.81
N TYR A 61 1.35 -9.06 4.70
CA TYR A 61 0.65 -10.17 4.06
C TYR A 61 -0.66 -10.50 4.79
N GLN A 62 -0.64 -10.48 6.12
CA GLN A 62 -1.84 -10.74 6.90
C GLN A 62 -2.91 -9.67 6.65
N ILE A 63 -2.48 -8.42 6.58
CA ILE A 63 -3.41 -7.30 6.32
C ILE A 63 -4.06 -7.48 4.94
N VAL A 64 -3.28 -7.84 3.91
CA VAL A 64 -3.83 -8.11 2.57
C VAL A 64 -4.88 -9.21 2.62
N GLN A 65 -4.58 -10.31 3.31
CA GLN A 65 -5.53 -11.42 3.44
C GLN A 65 -6.83 -10.96 4.10
N ASP A 66 -6.72 -10.17 5.16
CA ASP A 66 -7.88 -9.67 5.89
C ASP A 66 -8.72 -8.72 5.03
N VAL A 67 -8.07 -7.88 4.24
CA VAL A 67 -8.76 -6.97 3.31
C VAL A 67 -9.52 -7.78 2.26
N ARG A 68 -8.87 -8.79 1.67
CA ARG A 68 -9.49 -9.61 0.62
C ARG A 68 -10.56 -10.55 1.15
N ALA A 69 -10.54 -10.86 2.44
CA ALA A 69 -11.58 -11.67 3.07
C ALA A 69 -12.87 -10.88 3.29
N ASP A 70 -12.82 -9.55 3.22
CA ASP A 70 -13.99 -8.69 3.43
C ASP A 70 -14.55 -8.23 2.08
N PRO A 71 -15.73 -8.73 1.66
CA PRO A 71 -16.32 -8.35 0.36
C PRO A 71 -16.56 -6.86 0.21
N ALA A 72 -16.77 -6.13 1.30
CA ALA A 72 -16.99 -4.68 1.26
C ALA A 72 -15.75 -3.92 0.82
N LEU A 73 -14.57 -4.56 0.84
CA LEU A 73 -13.29 -3.95 0.49
C LEU A 73 -12.76 -4.44 -0.87
N ASN A 74 -13.60 -5.07 -1.69
CA ASN A 74 -13.17 -5.62 -2.98
C ASN A 74 -12.54 -4.60 -3.92
N ASP A 75 -12.93 -3.35 -3.84
CA ASP A 75 -12.46 -2.29 -4.73
C ASP A 75 -11.28 -1.50 -4.14
N VAL A 76 -10.85 -1.80 -2.91
CA VAL A 76 -9.65 -1.21 -2.33
C VAL A 76 -8.44 -1.84 -2.99
N ARG A 77 -7.58 -1.02 -3.62
CA ARG A 77 -6.34 -1.49 -4.23
C ARG A 77 -5.25 -1.56 -3.18
N VAL A 78 -4.41 -2.58 -3.25
CA VAL A 78 -3.29 -2.77 -2.32
C VAL A 78 -1.99 -2.89 -3.11
N LEU A 79 -1.04 -2.00 -2.82
CA LEU A 79 0.32 -2.07 -3.35
C LEU A 79 1.25 -2.43 -2.20
N LEU A 80 1.85 -3.62 -2.26
CA LEU A 80 2.81 -4.05 -1.27
C LEU A 80 4.19 -3.48 -1.54
N MET A 81 4.90 -3.12 -0.48
CA MET A 81 6.27 -2.63 -0.54
C MET A 81 7.13 -3.50 0.38
N THR A 82 8.33 -3.87 -0.07
CA THR A 82 9.23 -4.65 0.79
C THR A 82 10.66 -4.54 0.34
N ALA A 83 11.60 -4.64 1.30
CA ALA A 83 13.01 -4.79 1.00
C ALA A 83 13.34 -6.17 0.42
N ARG A 84 12.39 -7.13 0.50
CA ARG A 84 12.56 -8.48 -0.03
C ARG A 84 11.80 -8.63 -1.35
N GLY A 85 12.39 -8.08 -2.41
CA GLY A 85 11.75 -8.02 -3.72
C GLY A 85 11.95 -9.24 -4.61
N SER A 86 12.16 -10.44 -4.05
CA SER A 86 12.35 -11.63 -4.86
C SER A 86 11.09 -12.02 -5.63
N VAL A 87 11.27 -12.83 -6.68
CA VAL A 87 10.15 -13.34 -7.47
C VAL A 87 9.19 -14.14 -6.58
N VAL A 88 9.72 -14.90 -5.62
CA VAL A 88 8.90 -15.70 -4.70
C VAL A 88 8.03 -14.79 -3.82
N GLU A 89 8.63 -13.74 -3.25
CA GLU A 89 7.90 -12.80 -2.41
C GLU A 89 6.82 -12.06 -3.19
N ARG A 90 7.13 -11.66 -4.41
CA ARG A 90 6.17 -11.00 -5.30
C ARG A 90 4.98 -11.91 -5.59
N ARG A 91 5.25 -13.17 -5.96
CA ARG A 91 4.18 -14.14 -6.23
C ARG A 91 3.31 -14.39 -5.01
N LYS A 92 3.93 -14.48 -3.84
CA LYS A 92 3.20 -14.65 -2.59
C LYS A 92 2.24 -13.50 -2.33
N GLY A 93 2.71 -12.27 -2.46
CA GLY A 93 1.88 -11.09 -2.25
C GLY A 93 0.70 -11.04 -3.20
N LEU A 94 0.95 -11.28 -4.48
CA LEU A 94 -0.10 -11.25 -5.49
C LEU A 94 -1.11 -12.40 -5.28
N ALA A 95 -0.63 -13.58 -4.92
CA ALA A 95 -1.49 -14.73 -4.64
C ALA A 95 -2.40 -14.48 -3.43
N LEU A 96 -1.96 -13.70 -2.46
CA LEU A 96 -2.75 -13.34 -1.29
C LEU A 96 -3.79 -12.26 -1.58
N GLY A 97 -3.71 -11.63 -2.75
CA GLY A 97 -4.71 -10.66 -3.16
C GLY A 97 -4.23 -9.23 -3.33
N ALA A 98 -2.92 -8.98 -3.27
CA ALA A 98 -2.38 -7.66 -3.59
C ALA A 98 -2.55 -7.37 -5.07
N ASP A 99 -2.75 -6.09 -5.39
CA ASP A 99 -2.90 -5.65 -6.79
C ASP A 99 -1.57 -5.29 -7.42
N GLY A 100 -0.55 -5.04 -6.60
CA GLY A 100 0.78 -4.73 -7.07
C GLY A 100 1.82 -4.98 -5.99
N PHE A 101 3.08 -4.91 -6.40
CA PHE A 101 4.21 -5.20 -5.54
C PHE A 101 5.41 -4.39 -6.02
N ILE A 102 6.08 -3.69 -5.13
CA ILE A 102 7.26 -2.91 -5.46
C ILE A 102 8.37 -3.18 -4.45
N ALA A 103 9.60 -3.37 -4.94
CA ALA A 103 10.74 -3.66 -4.10
C ALA A 103 11.43 -2.37 -3.66
N LYS A 104 11.88 -2.34 -2.41
CA LYS A 104 12.71 -1.25 -1.88
C LYS A 104 14.18 -1.59 -2.09
N PRO A 105 15.04 -0.63 -2.42
CA PRO A 105 14.71 0.75 -2.73
C PRO A 105 14.08 0.85 -4.13
N PHE A 106 13.16 1.78 -4.30
CA PHE A 106 12.51 1.99 -5.60
C PHE A 106 12.74 3.41 -6.09
N GLU A 107 12.67 3.59 -7.41
CA GLU A 107 12.70 4.91 -8.01
C GLU A 107 11.31 5.54 -7.89
N LEU A 108 11.24 6.86 -7.71
CA LEU A 108 9.95 7.55 -7.63
C LEU A 108 9.15 7.38 -8.91
N SER A 109 9.83 7.34 -10.06
CA SER A 109 9.16 7.10 -11.36
C SER A 109 8.50 5.73 -11.41
N GLU A 110 9.14 4.73 -10.83
CA GLU A 110 8.63 3.36 -10.74
C GLU A 110 7.36 3.33 -9.88
N LEU A 111 7.41 3.99 -8.73
CA LEU A 111 6.26 4.07 -7.85
C LEU A 111 5.10 4.81 -8.52
N ARG A 112 5.39 5.94 -9.18
CA ARG A 112 4.36 6.72 -9.88
C ARG A 112 3.70 5.91 -10.98
N ALA A 113 4.46 5.10 -11.71
CA ALA A 113 3.91 4.23 -12.75
C ALA A 113 2.94 3.19 -12.13
N GLU A 114 3.30 2.59 -11.00
CA GLU A 114 2.42 1.65 -10.31
C GLU A 114 1.17 2.32 -9.78
N LEU A 115 1.28 3.52 -9.22
CA LEU A 115 0.12 4.28 -8.76
C LEU A 115 -0.83 4.58 -9.90
N ALA A 116 -0.31 5.00 -11.04
CA ALA A 116 -1.12 5.31 -12.21
C ALA A 116 -1.88 4.06 -12.71
N ARG A 117 -1.18 2.92 -12.73
CA ARG A 117 -1.78 1.65 -13.15
C ARG A 117 -2.91 1.22 -12.21
N LEU A 118 -2.66 1.30 -10.89
CA LEU A 118 -3.61 0.81 -9.90
C LEU A 118 -4.80 1.74 -9.69
N LEU A 119 -4.59 3.04 -9.83
CA LEU A 119 -5.67 4.01 -9.66
C LEU A 119 -6.53 4.15 -10.92
N GLY A 120 -5.99 3.77 -12.08
CA GLY A 120 -6.75 3.81 -13.32
C GLY A 120 -7.34 5.19 -13.57
N GLY A 121 -8.60 5.34 -13.80
CA GLY A 121 -9.26 6.60 -14.02
C GLY A 121 -9.70 7.34 -12.76
N ARG A 122 -9.16 6.99 -11.59
CA ARG A 122 -9.59 7.57 -10.30
C ARG A 122 -8.89 8.87 -9.92
N CYS A 123 -7.97 9.32 -10.73
CA CYS A 123 -7.24 10.55 -10.46
C CYS A 123 -7.81 11.73 -11.22
#